data_8e667e92669ab3ad04cd44853c97e11f
#
_entry.id   8e667e92669ab3ad04cd44853c97e11f
#
_cell.length_a   1.000
_cell.length_b   1.000
_cell.length_c   1.000
_cell.angle_alpha   90.00
_cell.angle_beta   90.00
_cell.angle_gamma   90.00
#
_symmetry.space_group_name_H-M   'P 1'
#
loop_
_entity.id
_entity.type
_entity.pdbx_description
1 polymer ?
#
loop_
_entity_poly.entity_id
_entity_poly.type
_entity_poly.pdbx_seq_one_letter_code
_entity_poly.pdbx_strand_id
1 'polypeptide(L)'
;MKSEYARTSRVENFFNMLLTKYAVSNNLFLELPVTMKKEWEDLVLIDVGSGINRGASYSYSVNIFLYARPKGELQQKNVKVLDRMETLLEKAIKENHDAHYVVKLNWRDADYDSTRNFHYNVINIETTVI
;
A
#
# COMPACT_ATOMS: atom_id res chain seq x y z
N MET A 1 -10.19 24.73 8.61
CA MET A 1 -10.94 23.51 8.97
C MET A 1 -10.50 22.33 8.11
N LYS A 2 -10.31 21.17 8.72
CA LYS A 2 -9.92 19.96 7.99
C LYS A 2 -11.10 19.46 7.15
N SER A 3 -10.89 19.25 5.85
CA SER A 3 -11.87 18.63 4.98
C SER A 3 -12.23 17.23 5.48
N GLU A 4 -13.47 16.80 5.27
CA GLU A 4 -13.90 15.43 5.54
C GLU A 4 -13.00 14.40 4.83
N TYR A 5 -12.61 14.70 3.58
CA TYR A 5 -11.77 13.82 2.79
C TYR A 5 -10.34 13.69 3.33
N ALA A 6 -9.91 14.62 4.18
CA ALA A 6 -8.58 14.62 4.80
C ALA A 6 -8.52 13.87 6.13
N ARG A 7 -9.61 13.24 6.58
CA ARG A 7 -9.57 12.36 7.75
C ARG A 7 -8.74 11.12 7.43
N THR A 8 -7.91 10.69 8.38
CA THR A 8 -7.06 9.51 8.20
C THR A 8 -7.85 8.28 7.74
N SER A 9 -9.02 8.05 8.35
CA SER A 9 -9.90 6.93 7.98
C SER A 9 -10.39 7.00 6.53
N ARG A 10 -10.59 8.21 6.01
CA ARG A 10 -11.02 8.41 4.62
C ARG A 10 -9.85 8.14 3.66
N VAL A 11 -8.64 8.54 4.02
CA VAL A 11 -7.45 8.26 3.23
C VAL A 11 -7.18 6.75 3.18
N GLU A 12 -7.28 6.08 4.34
CA GLU A 12 -7.18 4.61 4.42
C GLU A 12 -8.21 3.93 3.52
N ASN A 13 -9.46 4.37 3.59
CA ASN A 13 -10.54 3.81 2.79
C ASN A 13 -10.33 4.05 1.29
N PHE A 14 -9.85 5.22 0.91
CA PHE A 14 -9.51 5.54 -0.48
C PHE A 14 -8.50 4.52 -1.04
N PHE A 15 -7.41 4.26 -0.31
CA PHE A 15 -6.40 3.29 -0.75
C PHE A 15 -6.95 1.86 -0.76
N ASN A 16 -7.75 1.49 0.23
CA ASN A 16 -8.37 0.17 0.25
C ASN A 16 -9.23 -0.06 -0.98
N MET A 17 -10.07 0.90 -1.33
CA MET A 17 -10.92 0.83 -2.52
C MET A 17 -10.10 0.80 -3.81
N LEU A 18 -9.07 1.65 -3.90
CA LEU A 18 -8.22 1.74 -5.08
C LEU A 18 -7.46 0.43 -5.33
N LEU A 19 -6.83 -0.12 -4.29
CA LEU A 19 -6.07 -1.36 -4.41
C LEU A 19 -6.97 -2.57 -4.64
N THR A 20 -8.19 -2.56 -4.13
CA THR A 20 -9.19 -3.59 -4.41
C THR A 20 -9.62 -3.54 -5.89
N LYS A 21 -9.88 -2.34 -6.39
CA LYS A 21 -10.31 -2.15 -7.78
C LYS A 21 -9.28 -2.70 -8.78
N TYR A 22 -7.99 -2.51 -8.50
CA TYR A 22 -6.92 -2.99 -9.38
C TYR A 22 -6.41 -4.37 -9.01
N ALA A 23 -7.03 -5.03 -8.07
CA ALA A 23 -6.73 -6.41 -7.65
C ALA A 23 -5.24 -6.60 -7.28
N VAL A 24 -4.67 -5.64 -6.55
CA VAL A 24 -3.27 -5.71 -6.12
C VAL A 24 -3.04 -6.92 -5.22
N SER A 25 -3.98 -7.18 -4.32
CA SER A 25 -4.02 -8.39 -3.49
C SER A 25 -5.44 -8.61 -2.98
N ASN A 26 -5.78 -9.86 -2.69
CA ASN A 26 -7.03 -10.19 -2.01
C ASN A 26 -6.94 -9.98 -0.50
N ASN A 27 -5.75 -9.70 0.02
CA ASN A 27 -5.48 -9.63 1.45
C ASN A 27 -4.93 -8.23 1.78
N LEU A 28 -5.84 -7.29 2.07
CA LEU A 28 -5.50 -5.90 2.38
C LEU A 28 -5.69 -5.64 3.88
N PHE A 29 -4.68 -5.05 4.51
CA PHE A 29 -4.69 -4.78 5.95
C PHE A 29 -4.28 -3.34 6.24
N LEU A 30 -4.89 -2.77 7.28
CA LEU A 30 -4.45 -1.49 7.87
C LEU A 30 -3.48 -1.74 9.03
N GLU A 31 -3.44 -2.98 9.52
CA GLU A 31 -2.54 -3.44 10.57
C GLU A 31 -2.20 -4.90 10.27
N LEU A 32 -0.93 -5.26 10.31
CA LEU A 32 -0.52 -6.63 10.02
C LEU A 32 -1.04 -7.60 11.07
N PRO A 33 -1.61 -8.74 10.64
CA PRO A 33 -2.01 -9.78 11.58
C PRO A 33 -0.78 -10.39 12.27
N VAL A 34 -0.99 -10.86 13.50
CA VAL A 34 0.08 -11.50 14.27
C VAL A 34 0.54 -12.79 13.58
N THR A 35 -0.41 -13.55 13.02
CA THR A 35 -0.13 -14.83 12.36
C THR A 35 -0.58 -14.76 10.91
N MET A 36 0.32 -15.15 10.00
CA MET A 36 0.01 -15.24 8.57
C MET A 36 -0.67 -16.58 8.27
N LYS A 37 -1.79 -16.54 7.54
CA LYS A 37 -2.46 -17.77 7.11
C LYS A 37 -1.64 -18.47 6.03
N LYS A 38 -1.63 -19.80 6.06
CA LYS A 38 -0.84 -20.62 5.11
C LYS A 38 -1.25 -20.41 3.66
N GLU A 39 -2.52 -20.16 3.40
CA GLU A 39 -3.05 -19.94 2.06
C GLU A 39 -2.70 -18.57 1.46
N TRP A 40 -2.19 -17.64 2.26
CA TRP A 40 -1.82 -16.33 1.75
C TRP A 40 -0.47 -16.39 1.02
N GLU A 41 -0.51 -16.19 -0.27
CA GLU A 41 0.68 -16.04 -1.12
C GLU A 41 1.22 -14.62 -1.09
N ASP A 42 0.31 -13.66 -1.01
CA ASP A 42 0.62 -12.23 -0.95
C ASP A 42 -0.35 -11.50 -0.03
N LEU A 43 0.05 -10.33 0.41
CA LEU A 43 -0.81 -9.42 1.17
C LEU A 43 -0.27 -8.00 1.07
N VAL A 44 -1.11 -7.03 1.43
CA VAL A 44 -0.77 -5.61 1.42
C VAL A 44 -1.08 -4.99 2.77
N LEU A 45 -0.14 -4.20 3.27
CA LEU A 45 -0.35 -3.33 4.42
C LEU A 45 -0.44 -1.89 3.90
N ILE A 46 -1.52 -1.21 4.25
CA ILE A 46 -1.72 0.21 3.97
C ILE A 46 -1.43 0.98 5.25
N ASP A 47 -0.33 1.73 5.26
CA ASP A 47 0.09 2.50 6.42
C ASP A 47 0.01 3.99 6.11
N VAL A 48 -1.03 4.64 6.62
CA VAL A 48 -1.24 6.08 6.45
C VAL A 48 -0.61 6.81 7.62
N GLY A 49 0.41 7.59 7.35
CA GLY A 49 1.07 8.41 8.36
C GLY A 49 0.22 9.61 8.79
N SER A 50 0.79 10.45 9.64
CA SER A 50 0.12 11.66 10.11
C SER A 50 -0.03 12.68 8.98
N GLY A 51 -1.20 13.30 8.92
CA GLY A 51 -1.48 14.34 7.93
C GLY A 51 -0.86 15.68 8.32
N ILE A 52 -0.46 16.43 7.32
CA ILE A 52 0.10 17.78 7.48
C ILE A 52 -0.84 18.77 6.80
N ASN A 53 -1.34 19.74 7.59
CA ASN A 53 -2.15 20.85 7.06
C ASN A 53 -1.24 21.83 6.32
N ARG A 54 -1.55 22.09 5.05
CA ARG A 54 -0.79 23.03 4.21
C ARG A 54 -1.67 24.20 3.75
N GLY A 55 -2.65 24.59 4.57
CA GLY A 55 -3.61 25.65 4.23
C GLY A 55 -4.79 25.11 3.43
N ALA A 56 -4.78 25.28 2.11
CA ALA A 56 -5.86 24.82 1.22
C ALA A 56 -5.88 23.30 1.02
N SER A 57 -4.83 22.58 1.43
CA SER A 57 -4.74 21.15 1.23
C SER A 57 -4.18 20.45 2.45
N TYR A 58 -4.29 19.12 2.46
CA TYR A 58 -3.72 18.23 3.46
C TYR A 58 -2.79 17.23 2.78
N SER A 59 -1.62 17.00 3.34
CA SER A 59 -0.66 16.05 2.78
C SER A 59 -0.46 14.85 3.71
N TYR A 60 -0.46 13.66 3.14
CA TYR A 60 -0.16 12.42 3.83
C TYR A 60 1.00 11.70 3.14
N SER A 61 1.91 11.16 3.94
CA SER A 61 2.90 10.20 3.48
C SER A 61 2.33 8.82 3.72
N VAL A 62 2.03 8.09 2.65
CA VAL A 62 1.40 6.77 2.73
C VAL A 62 2.41 5.72 2.29
N ASN A 63 2.62 4.71 3.12
CA ASN A 63 3.47 3.58 2.78
C ASN A 63 2.61 2.37 2.45
N ILE A 64 2.77 1.83 1.25
CA ILE A 64 2.11 0.61 0.83
C ILE A 64 3.16 -0.50 0.85
N PHE A 65 2.97 -1.48 1.72
CA PHE A 65 3.86 -2.64 1.85
C PHE A 65 3.26 -3.80 1.05
N LEU A 66 4.00 -4.26 0.07
CA LEU A 66 3.62 -5.37 -0.79
C LEU A 66 4.39 -6.61 -0.33
N TYR A 67 3.71 -7.55 0.33
CA TYR A 67 4.31 -8.74 0.90
C TYR A 67 4.09 -9.95 0.00
N ALA A 68 5.13 -10.73 -0.20
CA ALA A 68 5.04 -12.01 -0.91
C ALA A 68 5.75 -13.11 -0.14
N ARG A 69 5.10 -14.28 -0.05
CA ARG A 69 5.67 -15.46 0.57
C ARG A 69 6.83 -15.99 -0.27
N PRO A 70 7.96 -16.36 0.34
CA PRO A 70 9.05 -17.03 -0.40
C PRO A 70 8.54 -18.27 -1.12
N LYS A 71 9.13 -18.59 -2.25
CA LYS A 71 8.75 -19.73 -3.06
C LYS A 71 9.82 -20.81 -3.10
N GLY A 72 9.37 -22.04 -3.31
CA GLY A 72 10.22 -23.20 -3.51
C GLY A 72 10.87 -23.70 -2.23
N GLU A 73 11.58 -24.82 -2.34
CA GLU A 73 12.25 -25.47 -1.21
C GLU A 73 13.37 -24.59 -0.62
N LEU A 74 14.00 -23.77 -1.45
CA LEU A 74 15.08 -22.87 -1.04
C LEU A 74 14.60 -21.57 -0.44
N GLN A 75 13.27 -21.38 -0.30
CA GLN A 75 12.68 -20.17 0.27
C GLN A 75 13.19 -18.88 -0.41
N GLN A 76 13.21 -18.91 -1.73
CA GLN A 76 13.69 -17.78 -2.52
C GLN A 76 12.66 -16.65 -2.58
N LYS A 77 13.14 -15.40 -2.71
CA LYS A 77 12.31 -14.25 -2.91
C LYS A 77 11.38 -14.43 -4.12
N ASN A 78 10.08 -14.24 -3.94
CA ASN A 78 9.09 -14.38 -5.00
C ASN A 78 8.98 -13.09 -5.81
N VAL A 79 9.99 -12.85 -6.64
CA VAL A 79 10.10 -11.62 -7.44
C VAL A 79 8.92 -11.47 -8.39
N LYS A 80 8.45 -12.55 -8.98
CA LYS A 80 7.32 -12.52 -9.92
C LYS A 80 6.05 -11.95 -9.28
N VAL A 81 5.74 -12.38 -8.05
CA VAL A 81 4.56 -11.91 -7.32
C VAL A 81 4.74 -10.45 -6.91
N LEU A 82 5.93 -10.10 -6.39
CA LEU A 82 6.21 -8.72 -6.00
C LEU A 82 6.14 -7.76 -7.19
N ASP A 83 6.68 -8.13 -8.33
CA ASP A 83 6.64 -7.32 -9.53
C ASP A 83 5.21 -7.14 -10.05
N ARG A 84 4.41 -8.20 -10.02
CA ARG A 84 2.99 -8.12 -10.39
C ARG A 84 2.25 -7.13 -9.50
N MET A 85 2.42 -7.22 -8.19
CA MET A 85 1.76 -6.35 -7.23
C MET A 85 2.18 -4.89 -7.44
N GLU A 86 3.48 -4.65 -7.63
CA GLU A 86 4.03 -3.31 -7.84
C GLU A 86 3.52 -2.70 -9.15
N THR A 87 3.45 -3.49 -10.22
CA THR A 87 2.92 -3.06 -11.51
C THR A 87 1.44 -2.67 -11.41
N LEU A 88 0.64 -3.46 -10.68
CA LEU A 88 -0.78 -3.17 -10.47
C LEU A 88 -0.95 -1.92 -9.59
N LEU A 89 -0.12 -1.74 -8.58
CA LEU A 89 -0.14 -0.54 -7.75
C LEU A 89 0.21 0.71 -8.56
N GLU A 90 1.26 0.66 -9.36
CA GLU A 90 1.66 1.78 -10.21
C GLU A 90 0.54 2.16 -11.18
N LYS A 91 -0.12 1.17 -11.77
CA LYS A 91 -1.27 1.39 -12.64
C LYS A 91 -2.42 2.06 -11.89
N ALA A 92 -2.72 1.60 -10.68
CA ALA A 92 -3.77 2.17 -9.84
C ALA A 92 -3.50 3.65 -9.54
N ILE A 93 -2.26 4.00 -9.19
CA ILE A 93 -1.86 5.38 -8.91
C ILE A 93 -1.96 6.24 -10.17
N LYS A 94 -1.46 5.74 -11.30
CA LYS A 94 -1.46 6.46 -12.57
C LYS A 94 -2.87 6.72 -13.10
N GLU A 95 -3.79 5.77 -12.91
CA GLU A 95 -5.16 5.83 -13.43
C GLU A 95 -6.17 6.38 -12.43
N ASN A 96 -5.71 6.85 -11.27
CA ASN A 96 -6.62 7.43 -10.28
C ASN A 96 -7.29 8.70 -10.83
N HIS A 97 -8.62 8.75 -10.73
CA HIS A 97 -9.43 9.88 -11.17
C HIS A 97 -10.22 10.54 -10.04
N ASP A 98 -9.98 10.16 -8.80
CA ASP A 98 -10.67 10.80 -7.67
C ASP A 98 -10.15 12.23 -7.49
N ALA A 99 -11.05 13.21 -7.67
CA ALA A 99 -10.69 14.63 -7.63
C ALA A 99 -10.24 15.10 -6.24
N HIS A 100 -10.56 14.36 -5.18
CA HIS A 100 -10.20 14.73 -3.81
C HIS A 100 -8.80 14.24 -3.40
N TYR A 101 -8.24 13.30 -4.12
CA TYR A 101 -6.97 12.66 -3.77
C TYR A 101 -6.00 12.71 -4.95
N VAL A 102 -4.97 13.53 -4.81
CA VAL A 102 -3.87 13.59 -5.79
C VAL A 102 -2.74 12.74 -5.24
N VAL A 103 -2.42 11.67 -5.96
CA VAL A 103 -1.46 10.66 -5.52
C VAL A 103 -0.25 10.64 -6.44
N LYS A 104 0.93 10.50 -5.84
CA LYS A 104 2.20 10.52 -6.57
C LYS A 104 3.16 9.50 -5.96
N LEU A 105 3.74 8.66 -6.81
CA LEU A 105 4.81 7.76 -6.38
C LEU A 105 6.03 8.59 -5.99
N ASN A 106 6.58 8.34 -4.82
CA ASN A 106 7.69 9.11 -4.28
C ASN A 106 8.98 8.29 -4.26
N TRP A 107 9.04 7.20 -3.47
CA TRP A 107 10.20 6.33 -3.42
C TRP A 107 9.77 4.89 -3.15
N ARG A 108 10.69 3.96 -3.40
CA ARG A 108 10.50 2.54 -3.11
C ARG A 108 11.72 1.97 -2.42
N ASP A 109 11.50 0.92 -1.63
CA ASP A 109 12.53 0.14 -1.00
C ASP A 109 12.09 -1.31 -0.89
N ALA A 110 12.97 -2.19 -0.49
CA ALA A 110 12.70 -3.62 -0.35
C ALA A 110 13.39 -4.15 0.89
N ASP A 111 12.72 -5.08 1.57
CA ASP A 111 13.27 -5.70 2.78
C ASP A 111 12.64 -7.08 3.01
N TYR A 112 13.02 -7.71 4.11
CA TYR A 112 12.58 -9.03 4.49
C TYR A 112 12.11 -9.03 5.95
N ASP A 113 10.86 -9.50 6.16
CA ASP A 113 10.32 -9.70 7.50
C ASP A 113 10.67 -11.10 7.99
N SER A 114 11.71 -11.21 8.80
CA SER A 114 12.20 -12.49 9.32
C SER A 114 11.23 -13.15 10.28
N THR A 115 10.42 -12.36 11.00
CA THR A 115 9.45 -12.87 11.96
C THR A 115 8.33 -13.62 11.23
N ARG A 116 7.89 -13.10 10.11
CA ARG A 116 6.79 -13.66 9.33
C ARG A 116 7.24 -14.47 8.14
N ASN A 117 8.52 -14.41 7.80
CA ASN A 117 9.10 -15.05 6.61
C ASN A 117 8.40 -14.62 5.33
N PHE A 118 8.33 -13.32 5.10
CA PHE A 118 7.84 -12.71 3.87
C PHE A 118 8.83 -11.67 3.39
N HIS A 119 9.07 -11.62 2.10
CA HIS A 119 9.76 -10.49 1.48
C HIS A 119 8.73 -9.40 1.16
N TYR A 120 9.14 -8.15 1.22
CA TYR A 120 8.23 -7.06 0.86
C TYR A 120 8.95 -5.93 0.13
N ASN A 121 8.19 -5.28 -0.73
CA ASN A 121 8.56 -3.98 -1.28
C ASN A 121 7.70 -2.93 -0.59
N VAL A 122 8.27 -1.81 -0.21
CA VAL A 122 7.52 -0.67 0.29
C VAL A 122 7.53 0.44 -0.75
N ILE A 123 6.34 0.95 -1.07
CA ILE A 123 6.16 2.04 -2.02
C ILE A 123 5.60 3.22 -1.24
N ASN A 124 6.34 4.32 -1.21
CA ASN A 124 5.86 5.54 -0.58
C ASN A 124 5.06 6.36 -1.60
N ILE A 125 3.86 6.77 -1.20
CA ILE A 125 2.96 7.55 -2.04
C ILE A 125 2.66 8.85 -1.32
N GLU A 126 3.06 9.95 -1.95
CA GLU A 126 2.67 11.27 -1.49
C GLU A 126 1.22 11.52 -1.89
N THR A 127 0.36 11.80 -0.91
CA THR A 127 -1.07 11.95 -1.11
C THR A 127 -1.49 13.35 -0.67
N THR A 128 -2.02 14.13 -1.59
CA THR A 128 -2.57 15.45 -1.32
C THR A 128 -4.07 15.39 -1.38
N VAL A 129 -4.72 15.82 -0.30
CA VAL A 129 -6.19 15.87 -0.19
C VAL A 129 -6.64 17.30 -0.39
N ILE A 130 -7.55 17.50 -1.32
CA ILE A 130 -8.02 18.83 -1.72
C ILE A 130 -9.46 19.04 -1.23
#